data_bfa4d76bd938c4075f106766efa5ea1f
#
_entry.id   bfa4d76bd938c4075f106766efa5ea1f
#
_cell.length_a   1.000
_cell.length_b   1.000
_cell.length_c   1.000
_cell.angle_alpha   90.00
_cell.angle_beta   90.00
_cell.angle_gamma   90.00
#
_symmetry.space_group_name_H-M   'P 1'
#
loop_
_entity.id
_entity.type
_entity.pdbx_description
1 polymer ?
#
loop_
_entity_poly.entity_id
_entity_poly.type
_entity_poly.pdbx_seq_one_letter_code
_entity_poly.pdbx_strand_id
1 'polypeptide(L)'
;MRLDANFFGPGGRLASVFPSYEERISQQQLCLAIAETITNGGILLAEAGTGTGKTVAYLVPAIAAGKRVVISTGTKNLQDQLVEKDIPLVAEALGRDVRVALMKGRGNYLCRLRFASFQTSGQFQKMDEIPLFRSVEEWAKETVVGDRAEIDGLPDNVHFWREIAATSENCIGQKCAEYQRCFVTEMRKRG
;
A
#
# COMPACT_ATOMS: atom_id res chain seq x y z
N MET A 1 -9.11 19.11 -16.09
CA MET A 1 -7.68 18.74 -16.08
C MET A 1 -7.20 18.68 -17.52
N ARG A 2 -6.18 19.45 -17.91
CA ARG A 2 -5.56 19.31 -19.25
C ARG A 2 -4.23 18.59 -19.06
N LEU A 3 -4.18 17.31 -19.44
CA LEU A 3 -2.90 16.66 -19.70
C LEU A 3 -2.34 17.26 -20.99
N ASP A 4 -1.05 17.52 -21.02
CA ASP A 4 -0.35 17.90 -22.26
C ASP A 4 -0.65 16.85 -23.33
N ALA A 5 -1.00 17.29 -24.54
CA ALA A 5 -1.34 16.40 -25.65
C ALA A 5 -0.22 15.38 -25.95
N ASN A 6 1.04 15.73 -25.63
CA ASN A 6 2.20 14.87 -25.83
C ASN A 6 2.60 14.06 -24.57
N PHE A 7 1.82 14.09 -23.49
CA PHE A 7 2.19 13.42 -22.24
C PHE A 7 2.47 11.91 -22.40
N PHE A 8 1.69 11.24 -23.23
CA PHE A 8 1.80 9.82 -23.58
C PHE A 8 2.57 9.56 -24.89
N GLY A 9 3.00 10.59 -25.60
CA GLY A 9 3.68 10.42 -26.89
C GLY A 9 5.14 10.03 -26.77
N PRO A 10 5.75 9.63 -27.92
CA PRO A 10 7.19 9.39 -27.99
C PRO A 10 7.94 10.69 -27.67
N GLY A 11 8.78 10.68 -26.65
CA GLY A 11 9.47 11.89 -26.15
C GLY A 11 8.63 12.77 -25.23
N GLY A 12 7.42 12.31 -24.84
CA GLY A 12 6.61 12.94 -23.82
C GLY A 12 7.13 12.73 -22.41
N ARG A 13 6.46 13.33 -21.43
CA ARG A 13 6.90 13.28 -20.02
C ARG A 13 6.95 11.86 -19.46
N LEU A 14 6.02 10.97 -19.86
CA LEU A 14 6.09 9.56 -19.46
C LEU A 14 7.33 8.88 -20.05
N ALA A 15 7.63 9.11 -21.31
CA ALA A 15 8.78 8.51 -21.95
C ALA A 15 10.11 8.95 -21.32
N SER A 16 10.18 10.15 -20.74
CA SER A 16 11.39 10.64 -20.08
C SER A 16 11.70 9.95 -18.74
N VAL A 17 10.70 9.42 -18.04
CA VAL A 17 10.86 8.78 -16.72
C VAL A 17 10.74 7.25 -16.75
N PHE A 18 10.14 6.69 -17.79
CA PHE A 18 10.01 5.23 -17.96
C PHE A 18 11.02 4.73 -19.02
N PRO A 19 12.09 4.01 -18.63
CA PRO A 19 13.16 3.60 -19.55
C PRO A 19 12.72 2.76 -20.75
N SER A 20 11.62 2.03 -20.62
CA SER A 20 11.05 1.15 -21.65
C SER A 20 9.64 1.58 -22.04
N TYR A 21 9.40 2.88 -22.11
CA TYR A 21 8.08 3.38 -22.45
C TYR A 21 7.73 3.08 -23.90
N GLU A 22 6.57 2.48 -24.08
CA GLU A 22 5.93 2.29 -25.37
C GLU A 22 4.58 3.00 -25.37
N GLU A 23 4.32 3.78 -26.40
CA GLU A 23 3.02 4.41 -26.58
C GLU A 23 1.95 3.35 -26.83
N ARG A 24 0.84 3.44 -26.09
CA ARG A 24 -0.29 2.52 -26.19
C ARG A 24 -1.60 3.30 -26.21
N ILE A 25 -2.29 3.25 -27.33
CA ILE A 25 -3.56 3.96 -27.54
C ILE A 25 -4.59 3.54 -26.47
N SER A 26 -4.65 2.25 -26.15
CA SER A 26 -5.57 1.73 -25.12
C SER A 26 -5.32 2.31 -23.72
N GLN A 27 -4.04 2.56 -23.38
CA GLN A 27 -3.66 3.21 -22.12
C GLN A 27 -4.13 4.66 -22.09
N GLN A 28 -3.98 5.39 -23.17
CA GLN A 28 -4.45 6.78 -23.30
C GLN A 28 -5.97 6.86 -23.20
N GLN A 29 -6.68 5.99 -23.91
CA GLN A 29 -8.13 5.92 -23.88
C GLN A 29 -8.67 5.65 -22.47
N LEU A 30 -8.06 4.69 -21.75
CA LEU A 30 -8.42 4.38 -20.37
C LEU A 30 -8.13 5.57 -19.45
N CYS A 31 -7.00 6.23 -19.60
CA CYS A 31 -6.64 7.41 -18.83
C CYS A 31 -7.67 8.54 -19.04
N LEU A 32 -8.06 8.81 -20.25
CA LEU A 32 -9.06 9.85 -20.58
C LEU A 32 -10.44 9.52 -19.99
N ALA A 33 -10.89 8.28 -20.10
CA ALA A 33 -12.17 7.84 -19.53
C ALA A 33 -12.20 7.98 -18.00
N ILE A 34 -11.07 7.63 -17.34
CA ILE A 34 -10.94 7.82 -15.89
C ILE A 34 -10.92 9.32 -15.53
N ALA A 35 -10.19 10.14 -16.29
CA ALA A 35 -10.15 11.58 -16.06
C ALA A 35 -11.52 12.24 -16.18
N GLU A 36 -12.31 11.83 -17.16
CA GLU A 36 -13.70 12.27 -17.36
C GLU A 36 -14.57 11.84 -16.17
N THR A 37 -14.47 10.59 -15.74
CA THR A 37 -15.21 10.08 -14.58
C THR A 37 -14.84 10.81 -13.28
N ILE A 38 -13.56 11.11 -13.06
CA ILE A 38 -13.11 11.90 -11.89
C ILE A 38 -13.69 13.32 -11.92
N THR A 39 -13.83 13.90 -13.11
CA THR A 39 -14.32 15.28 -13.29
C THR A 39 -15.83 15.37 -13.14
N ASN A 40 -16.56 14.49 -13.82
CA ASN A 40 -18.02 14.54 -13.92
C ASN A 40 -18.74 13.71 -12.83
N GLY A 41 -17.98 12.85 -12.11
CA GLY A 41 -18.56 11.85 -11.21
C GLY A 41 -19.07 10.63 -11.98
N GLY A 42 -19.48 9.61 -11.23
CA GLY A 42 -20.04 8.39 -11.79
C GLY A 42 -19.23 7.13 -11.49
N ILE A 43 -19.50 6.07 -12.22
CA ILE A 43 -18.86 4.76 -12.12
C ILE A 43 -18.30 4.40 -13.48
N LEU A 44 -17.04 4.03 -13.54
CA LEU A 44 -16.39 3.47 -14.72
C LEU A 44 -16.07 2.00 -14.48
N LEU A 45 -16.55 1.13 -15.34
CA LEU A 45 -16.11 -0.26 -15.43
C LEU A 45 -15.22 -0.40 -16.66
N ALA A 46 -13.99 -0.83 -16.46
CA ALA A 46 -13.03 -0.98 -17.54
C ALA A 46 -12.28 -2.31 -17.41
N GLU A 47 -12.22 -3.03 -18.51
CA GLU A 47 -11.44 -4.25 -18.66
C GLU A 47 -10.26 -3.99 -19.58
N ALA A 48 -9.08 -4.41 -19.18
CA ALA A 48 -7.89 -4.32 -20.00
C ALA A 48 -6.95 -5.50 -19.68
N GLY A 49 -6.34 -6.08 -20.70
CA GLY A 49 -5.43 -7.20 -20.58
C GLY A 49 -4.19 -6.91 -19.72
N THR A 50 -3.41 -7.94 -19.41
CA THR A 50 -2.11 -7.78 -18.75
C THR A 50 -1.16 -7.02 -19.67
N GLY A 51 -0.26 -6.21 -19.08
CA GLY A 51 0.74 -5.45 -19.86
C GLY A 51 0.24 -4.21 -20.59
N THR A 52 -1.06 -3.86 -20.53
CA THR A 52 -1.60 -2.65 -21.20
C THR A 52 -1.27 -1.33 -20.51
N GLY A 53 -0.56 -1.35 -19.38
CA GLY A 53 -0.22 -0.14 -18.64
C GLY A 53 -1.35 0.44 -17.81
N LYS A 54 -2.29 -0.39 -17.35
CA LYS A 54 -3.44 0.02 -16.50
C LYS A 54 -3.03 0.90 -15.33
N THR A 55 -1.95 0.54 -14.65
CA THR A 55 -1.46 1.26 -13.46
C THR A 55 -1.21 2.73 -13.77
N VAL A 56 -0.45 3.01 -14.81
CA VAL A 56 -0.18 4.37 -15.26
C VAL A 56 -1.45 5.06 -15.71
N ALA A 57 -2.33 4.34 -16.43
CA ALA A 57 -3.58 4.88 -16.94
C ALA A 57 -4.52 5.40 -15.85
N TYR A 58 -4.56 4.79 -14.66
CA TYR A 58 -5.37 5.31 -13.57
C TYR A 58 -4.61 6.25 -12.62
N LEU A 59 -3.29 6.06 -12.45
CA LEU A 59 -2.50 6.93 -11.57
C LEU A 59 -2.38 8.36 -12.13
N VAL A 60 -2.17 8.50 -13.43
CA VAL A 60 -2.04 9.81 -14.07
C VAL A 60 -3.23 10.72 -13.79
N PRO A 61 -4.48 10.35 -14.09
CA PRO A 61 -5.62 11.22 -13.80
C PRO A 61 -5.89 11.35 -12.30
N ALA A 62 -5.63 10.32 -11.49
CA ALA A 62 -5.81 10.36 -10.05
C ALA A 62 -4.90 11.41 -9.39
N ILE A 63 -3.60 11.39 -9.72
CA ILE A 63 -2.62 12.35 -9.21
C ILE A 63 -2.87 13.76 -9.78
N ALA A 64 -3.14 13.84 -11.08
CA ALA A 64 -3.37 15.11 -11.73
C ALA A 64 -4.62 15.84 -11.23
N ALA A 65 -5.64 15.11 -10.75
CA ALA A 65 -6.84 15.70 -10.16
C ALA A 65 -6.60 16.40 -8.83
N GLY A 66 -5.52 16.08 -8.12
CA GLY A 66 -5.19 16.66 -6.80
C GLY A 66 -6.23 16.35 -5.72
N LYS A 67 -7.05 15.31 -5.92
CA LYS A 67 -8.08 14.87 -4.97
C LYS A 67 -7.52 13.74 -4.08
N ARG A 68 -8.16 13.53 -2.92
CA ARG A 68 -7.90 12.32 -2.13
C ARG A 68 -8.42 11.10 -2.88
N VAL A 69 -7.55 10.11 -3.08
CA VAL A 69 -7.84 8.90 -3.83
C VAL A 69 -7.53 7.68 -2.98
N VAL A 70 -8.37 6.66 -3.04
CA VAL A 70 -8.12 5.34 -2.46
C VAL A 70 -7.97 4.33 -3.58
N ILE A 71 -6.83 3.62 -3.59
CA ILE A 71 -6.54 2.55 -4.54
C ILE A 71 -6.57 1.22 -3.78
N SER A 72 -7.46 0.31 -4.20
CA SER A 72 -7.53 -1.04 -3.65
C SER A 72 -6.97 -2.04 -4.64
N THR A 73 -6.08 -2.92 -4.18
CA THR A 73 -5.45 -3.96 -5.00
C THR A 73 -5.64 -5.33 -4.37
N GLY A 74 -5.57 -6.39 -5.18
CA GLY A 74 -5.79 -7.76 -4.73
C GLY A 74 -4.60 -8.42 -4.03
N THR A 75 -3.38 -7.86 -4.15
CA THR A 75 -2.16 -8.48 -3.60
C THR A 75 -1.25 -7.45 -2.93
N LYS A 76 -0.49 -7.92 -1.93
CA LYS A 76 0.52 -7.10 -1.23
C LYS A 76 1.62 -6.63 -2.19
N ASN A 77 2.09 -7.51 -3.07
CA ASN A 77 3.14 -7.18 -4.05
C ASN A 77 2.73 -6.02 -4.96
N LEU A 78 1.45 -5.97 -5.38
CA LEU A 78 0.94 -4.83 -6.15
C LEU A 78 0.85 -3.55 -5.31
N GLN A 79 0.54 -3.66 -4.02
CA GLN A 79 0.54 -2.50 -3.13
C GLN A 79 1.95 -1.91 -2.99
N ASP A 80 2.93 -2.78 -2.75
CA ASP A 80 4.33 -2.38 -2.59
C ASP A 80 4.87 -1.80 -3.92
N GLN A 81 4.62 -2.44 -5.07
CA GLN A 81 4.97 -1.91 -6.38
C GLN A 81 4.38 -0.52 -6.65
N LEU A 82 3.11 -0.32 -6.30
CA LEU A 82 2.45 0.99 -6.47
C LEU A 82 3.16 2.08 -5.69
N VAL A 83 3.46 1.83 -4.43
CA VAL A 83 4.03 2.83 -3.52
C VAL A 83 5.50 3.09 -3.80
N GLU A 84 6.28 2.05 -4.07
CA GLU A 84 7.73 2.14 -4.21
C GLU A 84 8.17 2.53 -5.63
N LYS A 85 7.36 2.22 -6.64
CA LYS A 85 7.75 2.40 -8.04
C LYS A 85 6.78 3.25 -8.85
N ASP A 86 5.51 2.82 -8.95
CA ASP A 86 4.62 3.38 -9.96
C ASP A 86 4.15 4.80 -9.62
N ILE A 87 3.79 5.06 -8.36
CA ILE A 87 3.38 6.41 -7.91
C ILE A 87 4.53 7.41 -7.99
N PRO A 88 5.76 7.13 -7.50
CA PRO A 88 6.89 8.03 -7.66
C PRO A 88 7.18 8.39 -9.12
N LEU A 89 7.21 7.42 -10.02
CA LEU A 89 7.47 7.66 -11.44
C LEU A 89 6.39 8.54 -12.10
N VAL A 90 5.11 8.27 -11.80
CA VAL A 90 4.02 9.09 -12.35
C VAL A 90 4.00 10.49 -11.73
N ALA A 91 4.31 10.62 -10.45
CA ALA A 91 4.43 11.91 -9.77
C ALA A 91 5.55 12.75 -10.38
N GLU A 92 6.72 12.15 -10.65
CA GLU A 92 7.83 12.78 -11.36
C GLU A 92 7.43 13.24 -12.77
N ALA A 93 6.80 12.36 -13.56
CA ALA A 93 6.31 12.72 -14.90
C ALA A 93 5.32 13.88 -14.87
N LEU A 94 4.50 13.99 -13.84
CA LEU A 94 3.55 15.08 -13.66
C LEU A 94 4.17 16.34 -13.02
N GLY A 95 5.38 16.26 -12.49
CA GLY A 95 6.03 17.33 -11.72
C GLY A 95 5.24 17.67 -10.47
N ARG A 96 4.77 16.67 -9.73
CA ARG A 96 3.93 16.83 -8.53
C ARG A 96 4.44 16.02 -7.34
N ASP A 97 4.39 16.63 -6.17
CA ASP A 97 4.56 15.91 -4.91
C ASP A 97 3.26 15.21 -4.53
N VAL A 98 3.37 13.93 -4.13
CA VAL A 98 2.22 13.10 -3.74
C VAL A 98 2.47 12.52 -2.36
N ARG A 99 1.56 12.78 -1.43
CA ARG A 99 1.57 12.09 -0.14
C ARG A 99 0.87 10.75 -0.29
N VAL A 100 1.54 9.69 0.11
CA VAL A 100 1.04 8.32 0.00
C VAL A 100 1.03 7.66 1.37
N ALA A 101 -0.04 6.95 1.67
CA ALA A 101 -0.11 6.04 2.81
C ALA A 101 -0.49 4.65 2.32
N LEU A 102 0.35 3.67 2.64
CA LEU A 102 0.07 2.27 2.38
C LEU A 102 -0.64 1.67 3.59
N MET A 103 -1.79 1.05 3.36
CA MET A 103 -2.52 0.34 4.39
C MET A 103 -2.82 -1.10 3.97
N LYS A 104 -2.22 -2.04 4.66
CA LYS A 104 -2.49 -3.47 4.52
C LYS A 104 -3.63 -3.90 5.46
N GLY A 105 -4.15 -5.12 5.29
CA GLY A 105 -5.10 -5.69 6.24
C GLY A 105 -4.52 -5.75 7.67
N ARG A 106 -5.36 -5.57 8.69
CA ARG A 106 -4.93 -5.48 10.10
C ARG A 106 -4.01 -6.60 10.55
N GLY A 107 -4.25 -7.84 10.11
CA GLY A 107 -3.43 -8.99 10.44
C GLY A 107 -1.95 -8.90 10.00
N ASN A 108 -1.59 -7.90 9.20
CA ASN A 108 -0.20 -7.62 8.85
C ASN A 108 0.52 -6.74 9.89
N TYR A 109 -0.21 -6.13 10.81
CA TYR A 109 0.37 -5.22 11.81
C TYR A 109 0.45 -5.84 13.19
N LEU A 110 1.54 -5.57 13.88
CA LEU A 110 1.72 -5.92 15.28
C LEU A 110 0.71 -5.18 16.16
N CYS A 111 0.04 -5.90 17.05
CA CYS A 111 -0.77 -5.31 18.11
C CYS A 111 0.06 -5.21 19.40
N ARG A 112 0.43 -4.01 19.82
CA ARG A 112 1.27 -3.79 21.02
C ARG A 112 0.68 -4.42 22.28
N LEU A 113 -0.63 -4.31 22.47
CA LEU A 113 -1.32 -4.91 23.62
C LEU A 113 -1.21 -6.43 23.60
N ARG A 114 -1.50 -7.07 22.47
CA ARG A 114 -1.44 -8.52 22.33
C ARG A 114 -0.01 -9.05 22.40
N PHE A 115 0.92 -8.31 21.83
CA PHE A 115 2.35 -8.63 21.89
C PHE A 115 2.84 -8.65 23.34
N ALA A 116 2.56 -7.61 24.12
CA ALA A 116 2.92 -7.57 25.55
C ALA A 116 2.27 -8.71 26.35
N SER A 117 1.00 -9.04 26.05
CA SER A 117 0.33 -10.20 26.67
C SER A 117 1.02 -11.51 26.30
N PHE A 118 1.39 -11.70 25.04
CA PHE A 118 2.06 -12.92 24.58
C PHE A 118 3.46 -13.08 25.18
N GLN A 119 4.22 -11.99 25.35
CA GLN A 119 5.50 -12.02 26.05
C GLN A 119 5.39 -12.54 27.49
N THR A 120 4.26 -12.31 28.15
CA THR A 120 4.06 -12.69 29.55
C THR A 120 3.49 -14.11 29.71
N SER A 121 2.56 -14.49 28.84
CA SER A 121 1.76 -15.71 29.00
C SER A 121 1.54 -16.51 27.73
N GLY A 122 2.19 -16.14 26.63
CA GLY A 122 2.07 -16.82 25.34
C GLY A 122 2.67 -18.22 25.37
N GLN A 123 2.11 -19.11 24.57
CA GLN A 123 2.60 -20.46 24.37
C GLN A 123 2.95 -20.71 22.93
N PHE A 124 4.13 -21.24 22.69
CA PHE A 124 4.56 -21.65 21.36
C PHE A 124 3.99 -23.03 21.03
N GLN A 125 3.48 -23.19 19.83
CA GLN A 125 3.02 -24.48 19.34
C GLN A 125 4.19 -25.37 18.91
N LYS A 126 5.30 -24.75 18.50
CA LYS A 126 6.51 -25.43 18.05
C LYS A 126 7.74 -24.77 18.63
N MET A 127 8.75 -25.57 18.96
CA MET A 127 10.02 -25.06 19.52
C MET A 127 10.84 -24.23 18.52
N ASP A 128 10.69 -24.48 17.23
CA ASP A 128 11.35 -23.72 16.15
C ASP A 128 10.80 -22.29 15.98
N GLU A 129 9.65 -21.98 16.57
CA GLU A 129 9.08 -20.63 16.61
C GLU A 129 9.79 -19.70 17.60
N ILE A 130 10.48 -20.23 18.61
CA ILE A 130 11.13 -19.40 19.64
C ILE A 130 12.22 -18.47 19.05
N PRO A 131 13.14 -18.94 18.23
CA PRO A 131 14.12 -18.05 17.57
C PRO A 131 13.45 -16.97 16.71
N LEU A 132 12.40 -17.34 15.99
CA LEU A 132 11.65 -16.39 15.14
C LEU A 132 10.95 -15.32 16.00
N PHE A 133 10.40 -15.70 17.14
CA PHE A 133 9.78 -14.75 18.05
C PHE A 133 10.79 -13.76 18.63
N ARG A 134 12.00 -14.21 18.95
CA ARG A 134 13.09 -13.32 19.40
C ARG A 134 13.44 -12.27 18.35
N SER A 135 13.49 -12.67 17.07
CA SER A 135 13.69 -11.69 15.98
C SER A 135 12.56 -10.68 15.93
N VAL A 136 11.31 -11.11 16.16
CA VAL A 136 10.16 -10.21 16.25
C VAL A 136 10.28 -9.27 17.46
N GLU A 137 10.79 -9.75 18.60
CA GLU A 137 11.00 -8.90 19.79
C GLU A 137 12.02 -7.79 19.55
N GLU A 138 13.12 -8.09 18.87
CA GLU A 138 14.11 -7.05 18.50
C GLU A 138 13.52 -6.07 17.49
N TRP A 139 12.91 -6.56 16.41
CA TRP A 139 12.24 -5.72 15.44
C TRP A 139 11.15 -4.82 16.07
N ALA A 140 10.37 -5.33 17.00
CA ALA A 140 9.29 -4.59 17.65
C ALA A 140 9.77 -3.36 18.45
N LYS A 141 11.05 -3.31 18.84
CA LYS A 141 11.66 -2.15 19.51
C LYS A 141 11.94 -0.99 18.54
N GLU A 142 12.22 -1.31 17.27
CA GLU A 142 12.71 -0.35 16.28
C GLU A 142 11.64 0.06 15.27
N THR A 143 10.64 -0.82 15.01
CA THR A 143 9.64 -0.54 13.97
C THR A 143 8.80 0.70 14.25
N VAL A 144 8.62 1.50 13.21
CA VAL A 144 7.76 2.69 13.18
C VAL A 144 6.40 2.39 12.55
N VAL A 145 6.33 1.35 11.71
CA VAL A 145 5.12 0.98 10.95
C VAL A 145 4.43 -0.22 11.56
N GLY A 146 5.20 -1.14 12.13
CA GLY A 146 4.69 -2.39 12.71
C GLY A 146 4.18 -3.38 11.69
N ASP A 147 4.58 -3.26 10.43
CA ASP A 147 4.20 -4.18 9.35
C ASP A 147 5.09 -5.42 9.38
N ARG A 148 4.46 -6.59 9.45
CA ARG A 148 5.13 -7.89 9.38
C ARG A 148 6.12 -8.02 8.22
N ALA A 149 5.86 -7.36 7.09
CA ALA A 149 6.72 -7.41 5.91
C ALA A 149 8.11 -6.79 6.14
N GLU A 150 8.31 -6.02 7.23
CA GLU A 150 9.63 -5.51 7.63
C GLU A 150 10.54 -6.59 8.23
N ILE A 151 10.00 -7.76 8.55
CA ILE A 151 10.74 -8.84 9.21
C ILE A 151 11.23 -9.84 8.16
N ASP A 152 12.50 -9.72 7.82
CA ASP A 152 13.13 -10.64 6.86
C ASP A 152 13.10 -12.09 7.37
N GLY A 153 12.73 -13.00 6.47
CA GLY A 153 12.75 -14.45 6.76
C GLY A 153 11.65 -14.94 7.70
N LEU A 154 10.68 -14.12 8.11
CA LEU A 154 9.56 -14.60 8.92
C LEU A 154 8.54 -15.36 8.05
N PRO A 155 8.39 -16.71 8.20
CA PRO A 155 7.48 -17.49 7.39
C PRO A 155 6.02 -17.08 7.55
N ASP A 156 5.23 -17.14 6.48
CA ASP A 156 3.83 -16.72 6.49
C ASP A 156 2.94 -17.51 7.46
N ASN A 157 3.31 -18.73 7.78
CA ASN A 157 2.52 -19.67 8.56
C ASN A 157 2.94 -19.82 10.02
N VAL A 158 3.72 -18.89 10.58
CA VAL A 158 4.04 -18.94 12.03
C VAL A 158 2.78 -18.72 12.86
N HIS A 159 2.55 -19.63 13.83
CA HIS A 159 1.31 -19.63 14.62
C HIS A 159 1.24 -18.44 15.56
N PHE A 160 2.34 -18.09 16.25
CA PHE A 160 2.35 -17.00 17.22
C PHE A 160 1.98 -15.64 16.59
N TRP A 161 2.21 -15.44 15.26
CA TRP A 161 1.83 -14.18 14.62
C TRP A 161 0.34 -13.89 14.75
N ARG A 162 -0.52 -14.90 14.65
CA ARG A 162 -1.97 -14.75 14.84
C ARG A 162 -2.34 -14.27 16.25
N GLU A 163 -1.52 -14.61 17.23
CA GLU A 163 -1.72 -14.19 18.62
C GLU A 163 -1.30 -12.74 18.87
N ILE A 164 -0.29 -12.24 18.17
CA ILE A 164 0.27 -10.90 18.36
C ILE A 164 -0.19 -9.88 17.32
N ALA A 165 -0.79 -10.31 16.22
CA ALA A 165 -1.28 -9.43 15.17
C ALA A 165 -2.55 -8.66 15.58
N ALA A 166 -2.76 -7.50 14.96
CA ALA A 166 -4.00 -6.76 15.12
C ALA A 166 -5.16 -7.47 14.38
N THR A 167 -6.30 -7.64 15.04
CA THR A 167 -7.50 -8.22 14.42
C THR A 167 -8.70 -7.29 14.62
N SER A 168 -9.75 -7.47 13.80
CA SER A 168 -10.99 -6.69 13.97
C SER A 168 -11.75 -7.13 15.20
N GLU A 169 -11.76 -8.43 15.45
CA GLU A 169 -12.55 -9.11 16.48
C GLU A 169 -12.07 -8.76 17.89
N ASN A 170 -10.76 -8.65 18.07
CA ASN A 170 -10.13 -8.45 19.38
C ASN A 170 -9.72 -6.99 19.66
N CYS A 171 -9.99 -6.08 18.71
CA CYS A 171 -9.60 -4.69 18.84
C CYS A 171 -10.65 -3.90 19.64
N ILE A 172 -10.26 -3.42 20.83
CA ILE A 172 -11.12 -2.59 21.68
C ILE A 172 -11.11 -1.10 21.33
N GLY A 173 -10.48 -0.73 20.21
CA GLY A 173 -10.49 0.64 19.69
C GLY A 173 -9.94 1.67 20.66
N GLN A 174 -10.64 2.78 20.82
CA GLN A 174 -10.23 3.91 21.68
C GLN A 174 -10.08 3.55 23.18
N LYS A 175 -10.66 2.44 23.60
CA LYS A 175 -10.53 1.95 25.00
C LYS A 175 -9.20 1.24 25.24
N CYS A 176 -8.39 1.00 24.20
CA CYS A 176 -7.11 0.33 24.31
C CYS A 176 -6.05 1.24 24.96
N ALA A 177 -5.34 0.74 25.96
CA ALA A 177 -4.22 1.47 26.59
C ALA A 177 -3.13 1.86 25.58
N GLU A 178 -2.94 1.06 24.53
CA GLU A 178 -1.97 1.29 23.45
C GLU A 178 -2.55 2.10 22.29
N TYR A 179 -3.76 2.66 22.38
CA TYR A 179 -4.45 3.31 21.25
C TYR A 179 -3.64 4.44 20.63
N GLN A 180 -2.99 5.27 21.43
CA GLN A 180 -2.19 6.41 20.97
C GLN A 180 -0.92 5.99 20.22
N ARG A 181 -0.42 4.77 20.50
CA ARG A 181 0.79 4.19 19.92
C ARG A 181 0.47 3.03 18.96
N CYS A 182 -0.81 2.86 18.61
CA CYS A 182 -1.28 1.76 17.77
C CYS A 182 -0.86 1.97 16.31
N PHE A 183 -0.10 1.05 15.77
CA PHE A 183 0.36 1.11 14.37
C PHE A 183 -0.79 1.28 13.37
N VAL A 184 -1.87 0.52 13.53
CA VAL A 184 -3.07 0.65 12.66
C VAL A 184 -3.70 2.04 12.78
N THR A 185 -3.74 2.62 13.98
CA THR A 185 -4.28 3.98 14.19
C THR A 185 -3.39 5.03 13.55
N GLU A 186 -2.07 4.90 13.71
CA GLU A 186 -1.09 5.83 13.10
C GLU A 186 -1.11 5.76 11.58
N MET A 187 -1.19 4.57 10.99
CA MET A 187 -1.30 4.42 9.53
C MET A 187 -2.57 5.09 8.98
N ARG A 188 -3.69 4.99 9.68
CA ARG A 188 -4.93 5.67 9.29
C ARG A 188 -4.85 7.19 9.32
N LYS A 189 -4.05 7.76 10.21
CA LYS A 189 -3.84 9.20 10.29
C LYS A 189 -2.97 9.75 9.16
N ARG A 190 -2.11 8.90 8.58
CA ARG A 190 -1.20 9.27 7.47
C ARG A 190 -1.92 9.42 6.12
N GLY A 191 -3.01 8.71 5.89
CA GLY A 191 -3.86 8.76 4.70
C GLY A 191 -5.05 9.69 4.89
#